data_7c9b107da4f25f52491ea861bc307b67
#
_entry.id   7c9b107da4f25f52491ea861bc307b67
#
_cell.length_a   1.000
_cell.length_b   1.000
_cell.length_c   1.000
_cell.angle_alpha   90.00
_cell.angle_beta   90.00
_cell.angle_gamma   90.00
#
_symmetry.space_group_name_H-M   'P 1'
#
loop_
_entity.id
_entity.type
_entity.pdbx_description
1 polymer ?
#
loop_
_entity_poly.entity_id
_entity_poly.type
_entity_poly.pdbx_seq_one_letter_code
_entity_poly.pdbx_strand_id
1 'polypeptide(L)'
;AGYIGSHTVRALLQQGHSTTVLDDFSTGHRWATQGQAVIEVDLKDLGALRTALAGTTFDGVFHFAAKSLVAESNREPQLYYQNNVDGTAHLLTVALENGWNRCVLSSTAAVYGNPITDTLGEAHPKNPISVYGQTKLAMEHLLERTCADHPFSAVCLRYFNAAGAASDASLGEAHDPETHLIPTALKAAAGTGKPLTIFGDDYPTADGTCIRDYIHVEDLANAHLHAMNYLA
;
A
#
# COMPACT_ATOMS: atom_id res chain seq x y z
N ALA A 1 -4.95 -4.96 -7.23
CA ALA A 1 -6.23 -4.51 -7.81
C ALA A 1 -6.91 -3.42 -6.96
N GLY A 2 -6.23 -2.92 -5.91
CA GLY A 2 -6.66 -1.76 -5.14
C GLY A 2 -6.24 -0.43 -5.79
N TYR A 3 -6.52 0.69 -5.10
CA TYR A 3 -6.33 2.05 -5.60
C TYR A 3 -4.90 2.31 -6.10
N ILE A 4 -3.89 2.26 -5.24
CA ILE A 4 -2.50 2.56 -5.62
C ILE A 4 -1.94 1.49 -6.56
N GLY A 5 -2.25 0.21 -6.30
CA GLY A 5 -1.79 -0.91 -7.13
C GLY A 5 -2.24 -0.79 -8.59
N SER A 6 -3.50 -0.43 -8.84
CA SER A 6 -4.02 -0.27 -10.20
C SER A 6 -3.36 0.87 -10.97
N HIS A 7 -3.06 2.00 -10.31
CA HIS A 7 -2.31 3.09 -10.94
C HIS A 7 -0.86 2.69 -11.22
N THR A 8 -0.24 1.88 -10.37
CA THR A 8 1.10 1.32 -10.60
C THR A 8 1.11 0.34 -11.78
N VAL A 9 0.11 -0.54 -11.89
CA VAL A 9 -0.08 -1.40 -13.07
C VAL A 9 -0.16 -0.56 -14.34
N ARG A 10 -0.99 0.49 -14.34
CA ARG A 10 -1.11 1.41 -15.48
C ARG A 10 0.23 2.03 -15.86
N ALA A 11 0.97 2.55 -14.89
CA ALA A 11 2.27 3.18 -15.13
C ALA A 11 3.29 2.19 -15.71
N LEU A 12 3.30 0.94 -15.22
CA LEU A 12 4.13 -0.14 -15.76
C LEU A 12 3.79 -0.46 -17.22
N LEU A 13 2.50 -0.58 -17.54
CA LEU A 13 2.04 -0.85 -18.91
C LEU A 13 2.41 0.28 -19.88
N GLN A 14 2.30 1.53 -19.45
CA GLN A 14 2.72 2.70 -20.24
C GLN A 14 4.22 2.70 -20.55
N GLN A 15 5.04 2.07 -19.69
CA GLN A 15 6.47 1.90 -19.90
C GLN A 15 6.82 0.58 -20.63
N GLY A 16 5.84 -0.20 -21.07
CA GLY A 16 6.04 -1.42 -21.84
C GLY A 16 6.37 -2.67 -21.02
N HIS A 17 6.18 -2.62 -19.70
CA HIS A 17 6.37 -3.78 -18.83
C HIS A 17 5.15 -4.73 -18.90
N SER A 18 5.39 -6.02 -18.76
CA SER A 18 4.34 -7.02 -18.52
C SER A 18 4.08 -7.14 -17.02
N THR A 19 2.81 -7.31 -16.64
CA THR A 19 2.40 -7.39 -15.25
C THR A 19 1.50 -8.59 -14.99
N THR A 20 1.60 -9.15 -13.80
CA THR A 20 0.65 -10.12 -13.25
C THR A 20 0.12 -9.56 -11.94
N VAL A 21 -1.19 -9.49 -11.80
CA VAL A 21 -1.87 -9.02 -10.59
C VAL A 21 -2.16 -10.20 -9.69
N LEU A 22 -1.64 -10.17 -8.46
CA LEU A 22 -1.97 -11.12 -7.41
C LEU A 22 -2.84 -10.39 -6.38
N ASP A 23 -4.08 -10.86 -6.17
CA ASP A 23 -5.07 -10.21 -5.32
C ASP A 23 -6.11 -11.24 -4.87
N ASP A 24 -6.64 -11.13 -3.66
CA ASP A 24 -7.74 -11.95 -3.17
C ASP A 24 -9.12 -11.31 -3.41
N PHE A 25 -9.12 -10.10 -3.94
CA PHE A 25 -10.30 -9.25 -4.20
C PHE A 25 -11.19 -9.01 -2.97
N SER A 26 -10.64 -9.13 -1.77
CA SER A 26 -11.36 -8.79 -0.54
C SER A 26 -11.70 -7.29 -0.44
N THR A 27 -10.87 -6.44 -1.06
CA THR A 27 -11.07 -4.99 -1.18
C THR A 27 -10.71 -4.44 -2.57
N GLY A 28 -9.97 -5.20 -3.36
CA GLY A 28 -9.61 -4.88 -4.74
C GLY A 28 -10.75 -5.13 -5.72
N HIS A 29 -10.63 -4.56 -6.92
CA HIS A 29 -11.65 -4.65 -7.95
C HIS A 29 -11.12 -5.33 -9.22
N ARG A 30 -11.87 -6.29 -9.78
CA ARG A 30 -11.46 -6.99 -11.00
C ARG A 30 -11.28 -6.06 -12.20
N TRP A 31 -12.11 -5.03 -12.33
CA TRP A 31 -11.98 -4.04 -13.40
C TRP A 31 -10.67 -3.25 -13.31
N ALA A 32 -10.11 -3.09 -12.10
CA ALA A 32 -8.86 -2.35 -11.87
C ALA A 32 -7.60 -3.12 -12.31
N THR A 33 -7.72 -4.39 -12.68
CA THR A 33 -6.60 -5.19 -13.22
C THR A 33 -6.23 -4.81 -14.66
N GLN A 34 -7.06 -4.03 -15.33
CA GLN A 34 -6.83 -3.52 -16.70
C GLN A 34 -6.54 -4.64 -17.72
N GLY A 35 -7.18 -5.80 -17.54
CA GLY A 35 -7.04 -6.95 -18.46
C GLY A 35 -5.73 -7.72 -18.33
N GLN A 36 -4.94 -7.43 -17.28
CA GLN A 36 -3.71 -8.17 -17.03
C GLN A 36 -3.98 -9.59 -16.52
N ALA A 37 -2.98 -10.46 -16.61
CA ALA A 37 -3.02 -11.77 -15.98
C ALA A 37 -3.28 -11.63 -14.48
N VAL A 38 -4.18 -12.47 -13.96
CA VAL A 38 -4.60 -12.44 -12.55
C VAL A 38 -4.33 -13.78 -11.90
N ILE A 39 -3.70 -13.74 -10.74
CA ILE A 39 -3.59 -14.86 -9.81
C ILE A 39 -4.43 -14.52 -8.59
N GLU A 40 -5.59 -15.17 -8.45
CA GLU A 40 -6.48 -14.96 -7.32
C GLU A 40 -6.08 -15.86 -6.17
N VAL A 41 -5.46 -15.28 -5.15
CA VAL A 41 -4.98 -16.01 -3.98
C VAL A 41 -4.84 -15.08 -2.77
N ASP A 42 -5.16 -15.61 -1.59
CA ASP A 42 -4.95 -14.93 -0.32
C ASP A 42 -3.50 -15.13 0.17
N LEU A 43 -2.79 -14.05 0.46
CA LEU A 43 -1.43 -14.11 1.00
C LEU A 43 -1.32 -14.88 2.32
N LYS A 44 -2.41 -15.04 3.06
CA LYS A 44 -2.43 -15.84 4.29
C LYS A 44 -2.32 -17.35 4.06
N ASP A 45 -2.63 -17.82 2.85
CA ASP A 45 -2.53 -19.22 2.48
C ASP A 45 -1.21 -19.52 1.75
N LEU A 46 -0.16 -19.83 2.51
CA LEU A 46 1.15 -20.16 1.96
C LEU A 46 1.10 -21.36 0.99
N GLY A 47 0.24 -22.35 1.25
CA GLY A 47 0.11 -23.52 0.38
C GLY A 47 -0.47 -23.18 -0.98
N ALA A 48 -1.54 -22.37 -0.99
CA ALA A 48 -2.14 -21.86 -2.21
C ALA A 48 -1.17 -20.96 -2.98
N LEU A 49 -0.45 -20.04 -2.28
CA LEU A 49 0.58 -19.19 -2.88
C LEU A 49 1.66 -20.00 -3.61
N ARG A 50 2.25 -21.01 -2.93
CA ARG A 50 3.27 -21.89 -3.53
C ARG A 50 2.74 -22.58 -4.78
N THR A 51 1.51 -23.07 -4.72
CA THR A 51 0.88 -23.77 -5.85
C THR A 51 0.65 -22.82 -7.03
N ALA A 52 0.09 -21.66 -6.76
CA ALA A 52 -0.27 -20.68 -7.78
C ALA A 52 0.97 -20.02 -8.44
N LEU A 53 2.07 -19.91 -7.72
CA LEU A 53 3.29 -19.22 -8.16
C LEU A 53 4.45 -20.18 -8.49
N ALA A 54 4.24 -21.49 -8.45
CA ALA A 54 5.28 -22.47 -8.76
C ALA A 54 5.87 -22.27 -10.15
N GLY A 55 7.20 -22.13 -10.22
CA GLY A 55 7.94 -21.98 -11.47
C GLY A 55 7.71 -20.66 -12.22
N THR A 56 7.05 -19.68 -11.58
CA THR A 56 6.94 -18.33 -12.16
C THR A 56 8.25 -17.57 -12.01
N THR A 57 8.53 -16.69 -12.97
CA THR A 57 9.70 -15.81 -12.94
C THR A 57 9.25 -14.36 -13.08
N PHE A 58 9.61 -13.54 -12.09
CA PHE A 58 9.35 -12.10 -12.13
C PHE A 58 10.64 -11.33 -11.81
N ASP A 59 10.82 -10.19 -12.46
CA ASP A 59 11.96 -9.29 -12.23
C ASP A 59 11.86 -8.57 -10.88
N GLY A 60 10.66 -8.47 -10.31
CA GLY A 60 10.42 -7.86 -9.01
C GLY A 60 8.94 -7.86 -8.61
N VAL A 61 8.72 -7.52 -7.36
CA VAL A 61 7.39 -7.49 -6.72
C VAL A 61 7.09 -6.07 -6.23
N PHE A 62 5.91 -5.56 -6.58
CA PHE A 62 5.32 -4.39 -5.94
C PHE A 62 4.27 -4.86 -4.93
N HIS A 63 4.52 -4.64 -3.66
CA HIS A 63 3.68 -5.17 -2.59
C HIS A 63 2.73 -4.11 -2.03
N PHE A 64 1.47 -4.14 -2.51
CA PHE A 64 0.37 -3.27 -2.06
C PHE A 64 -0.66 -3.99 -1.19
N ALA A 65 -0.64 -5.33 -1.18
CA ALA A 65 -1.65 -6.14 -0.52
C ALA A 65 -1.52 -6.05 1.01
N ALA A 66 -2.21 -5.08 1.58
CA ALA A 66 -2.26 -4.86 3.03
C ALA A 66 -3.58 -4.19 3.42
N LYS A 67 -4.09 -4.53 4.59
CA LYS A 67 -5.18 -3.77 5.22
C LYS A 67 -4.65 -2.43 5.73
N SER A 68 -5.41 -1.34 5.55
CA SER A 68 -4.92 0.04 5.73
C SER A 68 -5.79 0.92 6.63
N LEU A 69 -6.95 0.46 7.10
CA LEU A 69 -7.85 1.26 7.93
C LEU A 69 -7.38 1.33 9.39
N VAL A 70 -6.86 2.48 9.82
CA VAL A 70 -6.31 2.67 11.17
C VAL A 70 -7.32 2.34 12.26
N ALA A 71 -8.56 2.81 12.13
CA ALA A 71 -9.61 2.56 13.12
C ALA A 71 -9.99 1.08 13.22
N GLU A 72 -10.02 0.36 12.10
CA GLU A 72 -10.25 -1.08 12.06
C GLU A 72 -9.08 -1.83 12.71
N SER A 73 -7.84 -1.43 12.41
CA SER A 73 -6.66 -2.10 12.95
C SER A 73 -6.62 -2.15 14.47
N ASN A 74 -7.11 -1.10 15.14
CA ASN A 74 -7.15 -1.06 16.60
C ASN A 74 -8.28 -1.92 17.19
N ARG A 75 -9.34 -2.20 16.42
CA ARG A 75 -10.44 -3.09 16.84
C ARG A 75 -10.15 -4.55 16.53
N GLU A 76 -9.47 -4.81 15.41
CA GLU A 76 -9.20 -6.14 14.88
C GLU A 76 -7.68 -6.36 14.69
N PRO A 77 -6.86 -6.27 15.75
CA PRO A 77 -5.41 -6.30 15.63
C PRO A 77 -4.90 -7.61 15.01
N GLN A 78 -5.47 -8.76 15.39
CA GLN A 78 -5.10 -10.05 14.85
C GLN A 78 -5.25 -10.13 13.32
N LEU A 79 -6.37 -9.61 12.80
CA LEU A 79 -6.63 -9.57 11.36
C LEU A 79 -5.52 -8.80 10.62
N TYR A 80 -5.06 -7.68 11.20
CA TYR A 80 -3.99 -6.88 10.61
C TYR A 80 -2.63 -7.57 10.66
N TYR A 81 -2.29 -8.22 11.76
CA TYR A 81 -1.04 -9.00 11.83
C TYR A 81 -1.06 -10.17 10.84
N GLN A 82 -2.11 -10.95 10.80
CA GLN A 82 -2.23 -12.08 9.88
C GLN A 82 -2.17 -11.63 8.40
N ASN A 83 -2.90 -10.57 8.05
CA ASN A 83 -2.94 -10.12 6.67
C ASN A 83 -1.62 -9.44 6.26
N ASN A 84 -1.15 -8.49 7.07
CA ASN A 84 -0.04 -7.63 6.69
C ASN A 84 1.31 -8.31 6.97
N VAL A 85 1.49 -8.89 8.15
CA VAL A 85 2.79 -9.44 8.56
C VAL A 85 2.96 -10.88 8.06
N ASP A 86 2.02 -11.78 8.40
CA ASP A 86 2.13 -13.17 7.95
C ASP A 86 2.02 -13.26 6.43
N GLY A 87 1.10 -12.52 5.81
CA GLY A 87 0.97 -12.45 4.35
C GLY A 87 2.26 -11.96 3.67
N THR A 88 2.94 -10.96 4.23
CA THR A 88 4.24 -10.50 3.71
C THR A 88 5.31 -11.57 3.88
N ALA A 89 5.37 -12.24 5.03
CA ALA A 89 6.33 -13.32 5.26
C ALA A 89 6.13 -14.48 4.26
N HIS A 90 4.89 -14.84 3.98
CA HIS A 90 4.56 -15.87 2.99
C HIS A 90 4.97 -15.44 1.57
N LEU A 91 4.68 -14.19 1.18
CA LEU A 91 5.09 -13.65 -0.12
C LEU A 91 6.61 -13.69 -0.29
N LEU A 92 7.38 -13.26 0.73
CA LEU A 92 8.84 -13.28 0.71
C LEU A 92 9.38 -14.71 0.64
N THR A 93 8.76 -15.64 1.35
CA THR A 93 9.12 -17.06 1.28
C THR A 93 8.99 -17.58 -0.15
N VAL A 94 7.85 -17.33 -0.81
CA VAL A 94 7.61 -17.78 -2.18
C VAL A 94 8.49 -17.03 -3.18
N ALA A 95 8.77 -15.75 -2.94
CA ALA A 95 9.70 -14.98 -3.77
C ALA A 95 11.09 -15.61 -3.77
N LEU A 96 11.63 -15.95 -2.60
CA LEU A 96 12.93 -16.61 -2.45
C LEU A 96 12.95 -18.00 -3.09
N GLU A 97 11.89 -18.81 -2.90
CA GLU A 97 11.74 -20.13 -3.50
C GLU A 97 11.76 -20.11 -5.04
N ASN A 98 11.24 -19.03 -5.65
CA ASN A 98 11.21 -18.83 -7.11
C ASN A 98 12.38 -17.99 -7.65
N GLY A 99 13.30 -17.54 -6.79
CA GLY A 99 14.47 -16.77 -7.18
C GLY A 99 14.18 -15.30 -7.50
N TRP A 100 13.00 -14.76 -7.10
CA TRP A 100 12.74 -13.32 -7.20
C TRP A 100 13.53 -12.61 -6.11
N ASN A 101 14.16 -11.52 -6.45
CA ASN A 101 15.14 -10.89 -5.58
C ASN A 101 14.94 -9.38 -5.37
N ARG A 102 13.81 -8.83 -5.81
CA ARG A 102 13.51 -7.39 -5.68
C ARG A 102 12.09 -7.16 -5.20
N CYS A 103 11.92 -6.25 -4.25
CA CYS A 103 10.61 -5.86 -3.75
C CYS A 103 10.53 -4.36 -3.47
N VAL A 104 9.45 -3.73 -3.92
CA VAL A 104 9.07 -2.39 -3.48
C VAL A 104 7.83 -2.51 -2.59
N LEU A 105 7.98 -2.18 -1.32
CA LEU A 105 6.89 -2.19 -0.35
C LEU A 105 6.20 -0.83 -0.29
N SER A 106 4.92 -0.82 -0.47
CA SER A 106 4.02 0.27 -0.10
C SER A 106 3.92 0.34 1.43
N SER A 107 4.80 1.13 2.06
CA SER A 107 4.80 1.40 3.50
C SER A 107 3.95 2.63 3.84
N THR A 108 4.19 3.29 4.96
CA THR A 108 3.38 4.42 5.44
C THR A 108 4.18 5.33 6.36
N ALA A 109 3.86 6.62 6.37
CA ALA A 109 4.36 7.56 7.38
C ALA A 109 3.86 7.24 8.81
N ALA A 110 2.79 6.44 8.95
CA ALA A 110 2.30 5.99 10.26
C ALA A 110 3.33 5.18 11.08
N VAL A 111 4.41 4.69 10.46
CA VAL A 111 5.53 4.04 11.17
C VAL A 111 6.28 5.00 12.08
N TYR A 112 6.23 6.31 11.82
CA TYR A 112 6.89 7.32 12.65
C TYR A 112 6.12 7.65 13.92
N GLY A 113 4.80 7.44 13.94
CA GLY A 113 3.94 7.83 15.06
C GLY A 113 3.77 9.35 15.15
N ASN A 114 3.77 9.88 16.38
CA ASN A 114 3.70 11.32 16.59
C ASN A 114 5.03 11.99 16.20
N PRO A 115 5.00 13.01 15.32
CA PRO A 115 6.22 13.71 14.92
C PRO A 115 6.82 14.48 16.09
N ILE A 116 8.15 14.50 16.18
CA ILE A 116 8.93 15.30 17.12
C ILE A 116 9.59 16.51 16.45
N THR A 117 9.40 16.67 15.15
CA THR A 117 9.88 17.76 14.30
C THR A 117 8.79 18.14 13.30
N ASP A 118 8.79 19.37 12.82
CA ASP A 118 7.81 19.85 11.83
C ASP A 118 7.90 19.13 10.47
N THR A 119 9.09 18.61 10.15
CA THR A 119 9.32 17.86 8.92
C THR A 119 9.89 16.49 9.25
N LEU A 120 9.30 15.44 8.68
CA LEU A 120 9.73 14.06 8.88
C LEU A 120 10.79 13.68 7.85
N GLY A 121 12.04 13.51 8.31
CA GLY A 121 13.10 12.86 7.52
C GLY A 121 13.08 11.34 7.71
N GLU A 122 13.77 10.61 6.84
CA GLU A 122 13.84 9.13 6.91
C GLU A 122 14.46 8.60 8.21
N ALA A 123 15.37 9.39 8.81
CA ALA A 123 16.03 9.06 10.09
C ALA A 123 15.19 9.37 11.33
N HIS A 124 13.97 9.94 11.16
CA HIS A 124 13.08 10.19 12.30
C HIS A 124 12.79 8.88 13.05
N PRO A 125 12.72 8.90 14.39
CA PRO A 125 12.39 7.70 15.17
C PRO A 125 11.09 7.04 14.71
N LYS A 126 11.10 5.71 14.59
CA LYS A 126 9.93 4.91 14.25
C LYS A 126 9.26 4.44 15.53
N ASN A 127 8.10 5.04 15.86
CA ASN A 127 7.32 4.73 17.06
C ASN A 127 5.82 4.76 16.76
N PRO A 128 5.30 3.78 15.97
CA PRO A 128 3.92 3.77 15.53
C PRO A 128 2.94 3.67 16.70
N ILE A 129 1.89 4.50 16.65
CA ILE A 129 0.85 4.59 17.68
C ILE A 129 -0.43 3.82 17.35
N SER A 130 -0.51 3.23 16.15
CA SER A 130 -1.64 2.41 15.71
C SER A 130 -1.16 1.00 15.37
N VAL A 131 -2.06 0.02 15.47
CA VAL A 131 -1.77 -1.36 15.04
C VAL A 131 -1.41 -1.41 13.55
N TYR A 132 -2.09 -0.65 12.70
CA TYR A 132 -1.72 -0.51 11.30
C TYR A 132 -0.25 -0.08 11.13
N GLY A 133 0.17 1.01 11.78
CA GLY A 133 1.55 1.47 11.74
C GLY A 133 2.54 0.43 12.26
N GLN A 134 2.20 -0.29 13.33
CA GLN A 134 3.02 -1.38 13.89
C GLN A 134 3.17 -2.53 12.89
N THR A 135 2.09 -2.95 12.22
CA THR A 135 2.16 -4.00 11.20
C THR A 135 2.99 -3.58 10.00
N LYS A 136 2.87 -2.32 9.53
CA LYS A 136 3.69 -1.81 8.44
C LYS A 136 5.18 -1.76 8.81
N LEU A 137 5.51 -1.34 10.03
CA LEU A 137 6.88 -1.38 10.52
C LEU A 137 7.42 -2.82 10.62
N ALA A 138 6.59 -3.77 11.05
CA ALA A 138 6.96 -5.18 11.05
C ALA A 138 7.23 -5.72 9.64
N MET A 139 6.45 -5.31 8.63
CA MET A 139 6.71 -5.64 7.21
C MET A 139 8.06 -5.07 6.75
N GLU A 140 8.41 -3.82 7.12
CA GLU A 140 9.73 -3.25 6.81
C GLU A 140 10.87 -4.08 7.43
N HIS A 141 10.73 -4.48 8.69
CA HIS A 141 11.74 -5.32 9.36
C HIS A 141 11.87 -6.71 8.72
N LEU A 142 10.77 -7.31 8.23
CA LEU A 142 10.84 -8.57 7.46
C LEU A 142 11.68 -8.40 6.20
N LEU A 143 11.46 -7.32 5.43
CA LEU A 143 12.25 -7.01 4.23
C LEU A 143 13.70 -6.73 4.57
N GLU A 144 13.97 -5.91 5.59
CA GLU A 144 15.32 -5.61 6.07
C GLU A 144 16.08 -6.91 6.43
N ARG A 145 15.41 -7.82 7.15
CA ARG A 145 15.98 -9.11 7.51
C ARG A 145 16.21 -10.00 6.28
N THR A 146 15.26 -10.04 5.35
CA THR A 146 15.40 -10.80 4.11
C THR A 146 16.59 -10.29 3.28
N CYS A 147 16.78 -8.98 3.17
CA CYS A 147 17.93 -8.38 2.48
C CYS A 147 19.27 -8.69 3.17
N ALA A 148 19.28 -8.82 4.50
CA ALA A 148 20.49 -9.15 5.24
C ALA A 148 20.90 -10.63 5.09
N ASP A 149 19.92 -11.54 4.98
CA ASP A 149 20.16 -12.98 4.99
C ASP A 149 20.23 -13.59 3.57
N HIS A 150 19.74 -12.91 2.55
CA HIS A 150 19.60 -13.43 1.19
C HIS A 150 20.06 -12.40 0.15
N PRO A 151 20.40 -12.80 -1.09
CA PRO A 151 20.64 -11.88 -2.20
C PRO A 151 19.33 -11.25 -2.68
N PHE A 152 18.75 -10.42 -1.83
CA PHE A 152 17.47 -9.75 -2.01
C PHE A 152 17.63 -8.25 -1.78
N SER A 153 16.94 -7.43 -2.56
CA SER A 153 16.97 -5.98 -2.45
C SER A 153 15.55 -5.42 -2.31
N ALA A 154 15.37 -4.46 -1.42
CA ALA A 154 14.05 -3.87 -1.21
C ALA A 154 14.10 -2.36 -0.98
N VAL A 155 13.02 -1.68 -1.37
CA VAL A 155 12.71 -0.29 -1.01
C VAL A 155 11.35 -0.24 -0.33
N CYS A 156 11.26 0.49 0.78
CA CYS A 156 10.01 0.76 1.49
C CYS A 156 9.64 2.23 1.27
N LEU A 157 8.54 2.50 0.58
CA LEU A 157 8.05 3.86 0.36
C LEU A 157 7.08 4.26 1.47
N ARG A 158 7.48 5.24 2.30
CA ARG A 158 6.67 5.78 3.40
C ARG A 158 6.01 7.06 2.95
N TYR A 159 4.76 6.99 2.61
CA TYR A 159 3.96 8.15 2.21
C TYR A 159 2.78 8.38 3.15
N PHE A 160 2.18 9.54 3.07
CA PHE A 160 1.04 9.94 3.89
C PHE A 160 -0.27 9.55 3.21
N ASN A 161 -0.94 10.50 2.55
CA ASN A 161 -2.25 10.26 1.97
C ASN A 161 -2.15 10.29 0.44
N ALA A 162 -2.38 9.15 -0.20
CA ALA A 162 -2.55 9.11 -1.64
C ALA A 162 -3.91 9.75 -2.00
N ALA A 163 -3.93 10.55 -3.05
CA ALA A 163 -5.14 11.22 -3.51
C ALA A 163 -5.12 11.39 -5.04
N GLY A 164 -6.27 11.67 -5.63
CA GLY A 164 -6.38 11.93 -7.06
C GLY A 164 -6.91 10.74 -7.86
N ALA A 165 -6.88 10.90 -9.17
CA ALA A 165 -7.35 9.92 -10.13
C ALA A 165 -6.49 9.99 -11.39
N ALA A 166 -6.62 9.00 -12.26
CA ALA A 166 -6.00 9.04 -13.57
C ALA A 166 -6.53 10.24 -14.38
N SER A 167 -5.65 10.91 -15.11
CA SER A 167 -5.98 12.13 -15.86
C SER A 167 -7.09 11.94 -16.91
N ASP A 168 -7.28 10.70 -17.39
CA ASP A 168 -8.35 10.29 -18.32
C ASP A 168 -9.59 9.74 -17.61
N ALA A 169 -9.66 9.83 -16.28
CA ALA A 169 -10.73 9.31 -15.42
C ALA A 169 -10.99 7.78 -15.55
N SER A 170 -10.05 7.02 -16.08
CA SER A 170 -10.17 5.56 -16.21
C SER A 170 -9.98 4.82 -14.88
N LEU A 171 -9.23 5.40 -13.96
CA LEU A 171 -8.93 4.86 -12.63
C LEU A 171 -9.09 5.96 -11.58
N GLY A 172 -9.55 5.58 -10.40
CA GLY A 172 -9.69 6.47 -9.26
C GLY A 172 -9.87 5.68 -7.97
N GLU A 173 -10.10 6.38 -6.88
CA GLU A 173 -10.34 5.80 -5.58
C GLU A 173 -11.77 5.24 -5.51
N ALA A 174 -11.91 3.96 -5.13
CA ALA A 174 -13.18 3.24 -5.09
C ALA A 174 -13.25 2.31 -3.86
N HIS A 175 -13.06 2.87 -2.68
CA HIS A 175 -13.19 2.11 -1.44
C HIS A 175 -14.67 1.94 -1.03
N ASP A 176 -14.97 0.80 -0.41
CA ASP A 176 -16.25 0.51 0.22
C ASP A 176 -16.02 -0.14 1.60
N PRO A 177 -16.35 0.55 2.72
CA PRO A 177 -16.82 1.94 2.79
C PRO A 177 -15.73 2.98 2.45
N GLU A 178 -16.14 4.09 1.84
CA GLU A 178 -15.24 5.23 1.60
C GLU A 178 -15.09 6.07 2.88
N THR A 179 -13.86 6.26 3.30
CA THR A 179 -13.52 6.98 4.54
C THR A 179 -12.52 8.11 4.34
N HIS A 180 -11.95 8.26 3.14
CA HIS A 180 -10.95 9.28 2.86
C HIS A 180 -11.61 10.63 2.60
N LEU A 181 -10.91 11.70 3.03
CA LEU A 181 -11.46 13.05 3.05
C LEU A 181 -11.88 13.53 1.65
N ILE A 182 -10.98 13.44 0.67
CA ILE A 182 -11.23 14.02 -0.66
C ILE A 182 -12.43 13.39 -1.37
N PRO A 183 -12.53 12.06 -1.52
CA PRO A 183 -13.70 11.45 -2.16
C PRO A 183 -14.99 11.66 -1.35
N THR A 184 -14.91 11.68 -0.01
CA THR A 184 -16.06 11.95 0.84
C THR A 184 -16.56 13.38 0.66
N ALA A 185 -15.65 14.36 0.62
CA ALA A 185 -15.99 15.77 0.38
C ALA A 185 -16.59 15.98 -1.02
N LEU A 186 -16.02 15.35 -2.05
CA LEU A 186 -16.55 15.40 -3.42
C LEU A 186 -17.96 14.78 -3.52
N LYS A 187 -18.20 13.62 -2.90
CA LYS A 187 -19.53 12.99 -2.84
C LYS A 187 -20.54 13.90 -2.12
N ALA A 188 -20.14 14.53 -1.01
CA ALA A 188 -20.98 15.48 -0.30
C ALA A 188 -21.32 16.71 -1.17
N ALA A 189 -20.34 17.31 -1.83
CA ALA A 189 -20.49 18.46 -2.73
C ALA A 189 -21.40 18.14 -3.95
N ALA A 190 -21.29 16.91 -4.48
CA ALA A 190 -22.12 16.42 -5.58
C ALA A 190 -23.54 16.03 -5.14
N GLY A 191 -23.85 16.05 -3.84
CA GLY A 191 -25.15 15.61 -3.30
C GLY A 191 -25.40 14.10 -3.41
N THR A 192 -24.36 13.30 -3.64
CA THR A 192 -24.44 11.82 -3.78
C THR A 192 -23.98 11.08 -2.53
N GLY A 193 -23.44 11.80 -1.54
CA GLY A 193 -22.97 11.27 -0.27
C GLY A 193 -23.63 11.92 0.94
N LYS A 194 -23.21 11.47 2.13
CA LYS A 194 -23.59 12.12 3.39
C LYS A 194 -22.91 13.49 3.49
N PRO A 195 -23.49 14.46 4.25
CA PRO A 195 -22.79 15.71 4.55
C PRO A 195 -21.41 15.45 5.18
N LEU A 196 -20.43 16.27 4.79
CA LEU A 196 -19.10 16.20 5.40
C LEU A 196 -19.20 16.57 6.88
N THR A 197 -18.60 15.76 7.74
CA THR A 197 -18.57 16.00 9.19
C THR A 197 -17.15 16.36 9.61
N ILE A 198 -16.98 17.49 10.28
CA ILE A 198 -15.75 17.86 10.98
C ILE A 198 -15.84 17.28 12.40
N PHE A 199 -14.91 16.38 12.75
CA PHE A 199 -14.95 15.64 14.02
C PHE A 199 -14.34 16.39 15.20
N GLY A 200 -13.70 17.54 14.96
CA GLY A 200 -13.11 18.39 15.98
C GLY A 200 -12.26 19.50 15.36
N ASP A 201 -12.00 20.53 16.14
CA ASP A 201 -11.24 21.72 15.79
C ASP A 201 -10.30 22.17 16.92
N ASP A 202 -9.86 21.22 17.75
CA ASP A 202 -9.07 21.44 18.97
C ASP A 202 -7.59 21.01 18.83
N TYR A 203 -7.11 20.76 17.60
CA TYR A 203 -5.69 20.53 17.37
C TYR A 203 -4.88 21.82 17.57
N PRO A 204 -3.61 21.74 18.01
CA PRO A 204 -2.72 22.91 18.18
C PRO A 204 -2.18 23.39 16.81
N THR A 205 -3.08 23.73 15.90
CA THR A 205 -2.83 24.22 14.54
C THR A 205 -3.52 25.57 14.34
N ALA A 206 -3.21 26.30 13.27
CA ALA A 206 -3.72 27.64 13.04
C ALA A 206 -5.26 27.71 12.95
N ASP A 207 -5.90 26.64 12.45
CA ASP A 207 -7.35 26.55 12.26
C ASP A 207 -8.02 25.49 13.14
N GLY A 208 -7.25 24.85 14.05
CA GLY A 208 -7.72 23.79 14.94
C GLY A 208 -7.90 22.44 14.25
N THR A 209 -7.70 22.35 12.95
CA THR A 209 -7.82 21.09 12.22
C THR A 209 -6.48 20.35 12.11
N CYS A 210 -6.52 19.06 11.77
CA CYS A 210 -5.30 18.28 11.60
C CYS A 210 -4.58 18.61 10.30
N ILE A 211 -3.26 18.83 10.37
CA ILE A 211 -2.40 18.95 9.18
C ILE A 211 -2.25 17.59 8.52
N ARG A 212 -2.38 17.53 7.19
CA ARG A 212 -2.19 16.32 6.37
C ARG A 212 -1.33 16.64 5.15
N ASP A 213 -0.47 15.70 4.81
CA ASP A 213 0.33 15.70 3.59
C ASP A 213 -0.34 14.80 2.56
N TYR A 214 -0.36 15.22 1.29
CA TYR A 214 -0.97 14.49 0.18
C TYR A 214 0.02 14.32 -0.95
N ILE A 215 -0.02 13.14 -1.58
CA ILE A 215 0.70 12.84 -2.82
C ILE A 215 -0.29 12.40 -3.89
N HIS A 216 -0.15 12.90 -5.11
CA HIS A 216 -0.99 12.44 -6.20
C HIS A 216 -0.70 10.97 -6.52
N VAL A 217 -1.73 10.17 -6.74
CA VAL A 217 -1.59 8.72 -6.92
C VAL A 217 -0.75 8.34 -8.14
N GLU A 218 -0.75 9.14 -9.20
CA GLU A 218 0.11 8.92 -10.37
C GLU A 218 1.59 9.22 -10.04
N ASP A 219 1.88 10.25 -9.23
CA ASP A 219 3.24 10.53 -8.76
C ASP A 219 3.73 9.40 -7.83
N LEU A 220 2.85 8.90 -6.98
CA LEU A 220 3.15 7.77 -6.12
C LEU A 220 3.41 6.49 -6.94
N ALA A 221 2.63 6.22 -7.98
CA ALA A 221 2.88 5.11 -8.90
C ALA A 221 4.25 5.24 -9.57
N ASN A 222 4.59 6.43 -10.07
CA ASN A 222 5.92 6.70 -10.64
C ASN A 222 7.04 6.53 -9.61
N ALA A 223 6.84 6.94 -8.35
CA ALA A 223 7.81 6.72 -7.27
C ALA A 223 8.08 5.22 -7.06
N HIS A 224 7.06 4.37 -7.14
CA HIS A 224 7.23 2.91 -7.07
C HIS A 224 8.08 2.38 -8.25
N LEU A 225 7.84 2.86 -9.47
CA LEU A 225 8.64 2.47 -10.64
C LEU A 225 10.11 2.92 -10.49
N HIS A 226 10.33 4.15 -10.04
CA HIS A 226 11.69 4.65 -9.77
C HIS A 226 12.40 3.83 -8.69
N ALA A 227 11.68 3.44 -7.63
CA ALA A 227 12.21 2.57 -6.59
C ALA A 227 12.63 1.19 -7.14
N MET A 228 11.82 0.58 -8.01
CA MET A 228 12.18 -0.69 -8.66
C MET A 228 13.40 -0.54 -9.58
N ASN A 229 13.47 0.54 -10.36
CA ASN A 229 14.62 0.84 -11.21
C ASN A 229 15.92 1.07 -10.39
N TYR A 230 15.81 1.65 -9.20
CA TYR A 230 16.94 1.81 -8.28
C TYR A 230 17.47 0.46 -7.78
N LEU A 231 16.64 -0.57 -7.72
CA LEU A 231 17.00 -1.93 -7.32
C LEU A 231 17.58 -2.76 -8.47
N ALA A 232 17.50 -2.28 -9.72
CA ALA A 232 18.00 -2.99 -10.91
C ALA A 232 19.52 -2.82 -11.05
#